data_36e7210e3299b4e9b1c3d31349af5fd0
#
_entry.id   36e7210e3299b4e9b1c3d31349af5fd0
#
_cell.length_a   1.000
_cell.length_b   1.000
_cell.length_c   1.000
_cell.angle_alpha   90.00
_cell.angle_beta   90.00
_cell.angle_gamma   90.00
#
_symmetry.space_group_name_H-M   'P 1'
#
loop_
_entity.id
_entity.type
_entity.pdbx_description
1 polymer ?
#
loop_
_entity_poly.entity_id
_entity_poly.type
_entity_poly.pdbx_seq_one_letter_code
_entity_poly.pdbx_strand_id
1 'polypeptide(L)'
;MKTIEQDLKNLADPDYQAFQSNLVPNIDANLILGVRAPVLRKYAKGFAKTHPHEARTFMQQLPHTYYEENNLHGELIGLLAKSPEDAFTMLDSFLPYVNNWATCDLIRVKVFKKDLSTTLNKIKEWIVSDPEYMVRFGVVQLMTLFLDEAFEPEHLNLVASIKREEYYINMARAWYYSYALIKQPETAIPFFEQQPIPLDTWTYNKSLQKARESRRISPEQKAYFQSLKIKQAAR
;
A
#
# COMPACT_ATOMS: atom_id res chain seq x y z
N MET A 1 -12.85 19.33 26.22
CA MET A 1 -11.90 18.35 25.62
C MET A 1 -11.41 18.93 24.30
N LYS A 2 -10.12 18.88 24.02
CA LYS A 2 -9.62 19.19 22.66
C LYS A 2 -10.09 18.06 21.75
N THR A 3 -10.56 18.40 20.57
CA THR A 3 -10.92 17.42 19.55
C THR A 3 -9.65 16.88 18.88
N ILE A 4 -9.69 15.67 18.31
CA ILE A 4 -8.58 15.09 17.54
C ILE A 4 -8.16 16.04 16.41
N GLU A 5 -9.13 16.67 15.75
CA GLU A 5 -8.89 17.69 14.73
C GLU A 5 -8.02 18.85 15.29
N GLN A 6 -8.31 19.35 16.49
CA GLN A 6 -7.52 20.43 17.08
C GLN A 6 -6.11 19.98 17.45
N ASP A 7 -5.95 18.75 17.91
CA ASP A 7 -4.63 18.19 18.19
C ASP A 7 -3.81 18.06 16.91
N LEU A 8 -4.40 17.57 15.82
CA LEU A 8 -3.72 17.45 14.52
C LEU A 8 -3.38 18.83 13.95
N LYS A 9 -4.27 19.82 14.05
CA LYS A 9 -3.97 21.22 13.66
C LYS A 9 -2.81 21.83 14.43
N ASN A 10 -2.69 21.51 15.71
CA ASN A 10 -1.55 21.96 16.54
C ASN A 10 -0.21 21.30 16.16
N LEU A 11 -0.25 20.18 15.42
CA LEU A 11 0.92 19.43 14.94
C LEU A 11 1.25 19.77 13.48
N ALA A 12 0.46 20.64 12.84
CA ALA A 12 0.60 21.00 11.43
C ALA A 12 1.90 21.76 11.14
N ASP A 13 2.45 21.50 9.95
CA ASP A 13 3.65 22.15 9.41
C ASP A 13 3.29 22.66 8.00
N PRO A 14 3.17 24.02 7.80
CA PRO A 14 2.74 24.57 6.52
C PRO A 14 3.67 24.24 5.35
N ASP A 15 4.98 24.16 5.58
CA ASP A 15 5.95 23.81 4.54
C ASP A 15 5.76 22.35 4.11
N TYR A 16 5.46 21.48 5.08
CA TYR A 16 5.16 20.09 4.78
C TYR A 16 3.80 19.91 4.13
N GLN A 17 2.80 20.72 4.46
CA GLN A 17 1.50 20.75 3.78
C GLN A 17 1.66 20.99 2.28
N ALA A 18 2.42 22.02 1.90
CA ALA A 18 2.67 22.35 0.49
C ALA A 18 3.40 21.21 -0.23
N PHE A 19 4.39 20.60 0.40
CA PHE A 19 5.08 19.43 -0.14
C PHE A 19 4.15 18.22 -0.31
N GLN A 20 3.37 17.89 0.71
CA GLN A 20 2.48 16.72 0.71
C GLN A 20 1.36 16.85 -0.34
N SER A 21 0.81 18.06 -0.53
CA SER A 21 -0.23 18.33 -1.52
C SER A 21 0.21 17.99 -2.95
N ASN A 22 1.49 18.19 -3.26
CA ASN A 22 2.04 17.81 -4.56
C ASN A 22 2.17 16.29 -4.74
N LEU A 23 2.27 15.53 -3.65
CA LEU A 23 2.39 14.06 -3.70
C LEU A 23 1.04 13.35 -3.80
N VAL A 24 -0.03 13.96 -3.32
CA VAL A 24 -1.40 13.43 -3.36
C VAL A 24 -2.35 14.43 -4.06
N PRO A 25 -2.15 14.68 -5.36
CA PRO A 25 -2.84 15.77 -6.07
C PRO A 25 -4.35 15.55 -6.22
N ASN A 26 -4.84 14.38 -5.89
CA ASN A 26 -6.25 14.03 -5.88
C ASN A 26 -6.96 14.43 -4.57
N ILE A 27 -6.22 14.92 -3.57
CA ILE A 27 -6.77 15.42 -2.31
C ILE A 27 -6.73 16.96 -2.36
N ASP A 28 -7.86 17.61 -1.99
CA ASP A 28 -7.89 19.07 -1.86
C ASP A 28 -6.85 19.52 -0.84
N ALA A 29 -5.98 20.46 -1.23
CA ALA A 29 -4.92 20.98 -0.37
C ALA A 29 -5.44 21.56 0.95
N ASN A 30 -6.68 22.09 0.98
CA ASN A 30 -7.33 22.59 2.20
C ASN A 30 -7.69 21.47 3.20
N LEU A 31 -7.75 20.21 2.73
CA LEU A 31 -8.00 19.03 3.57
C LEU A 31 -6.71 18.34 4.04
N ILE A 32 -5.55 18.93 3.74
CA ILE A 32 -4.23 18.45 4.19
C ILE A 32 -3.73 19.44 5.25
N LEU A 33 -3.53 18.97 6.47
CA LEU A 33 -3.03 19.79 7.58
C LEU A 33 -1.51 19.94 7.57
N GLY A 34 -0.79 18.97 7.02
CA GLY A 34 0.68 18.96 6.95
C GLY A 34 1.34 18.35 8.18
N VAL A 35 0.74 17.33 8.80
CA VAL A 35 1.38 16.63 9.92
C VAL A 35 2.36 15.57 9.40
N ARG A 36 3.66 15.73 9.72
CA ARG A 36 4.70 14.77 9.30
C ARG A 36 4.45 13.38 9.85
N ALA A 37 4.65 12.35 9.04
CA ALA A 37 4.38 10.95 9.40
C ALA A 37 5.03 10.50 10.73
N PRO A 38 6.29 10.84 11.08
CA PRO A 38 6.87 10.49 12.39
C PRO A 38 6.13 11.14 13.57
N VAL A 39 5.66 12.38 13.39
CA VAL A 39 4.90 13.14 14.41
C VAL A 39 3.53 12.50 14.61
N LEU A 40 2.83 12.19 13.50
CA LEU A 40 1.55 11.50 13.52
C LEU A 40 1.63 10.14 14.22
N ARG A 41 2.66 9.33 13.89
CA ARG A 41 2.90 8.04 14.56
C ARG A 41 3.12 8.17 16.06
N LYS A 42 3.87 9.18 16.48
CA LYS A 42 4.08 9.45 17.91
C LYS A 42 2.76 9.79 18.59
N TYR A 43 1.96 10.64 17.98
CA TYR A 43 0.63 11.01 18.45
C TYR A 43 -0.29 9.78 18.53
N ALA A 44 -0.39 8.99 17.44
CA ALA A 44 -1.20 7.78 17.37
C ALA A 44 -0.86 6.78 18.49
N LYS A 45 0.45 6.52 18.73
CA LYS A 45 0.90 5.64 19.83
C LYS A 45 0.51 6.15 21.20
N GLY A 46 0.69 7.45 21.44
CA GLY A 46 0.27 8.09 22.70
C GLY A 46 -1.24 7.96 22.89
N PHE A 47 -2.01 8.34 21.85
CA PHE A 47 -3.46 8.34 21.89
C PHE A 47 -4.04 6.93 22.08
N ALA A 48 -3.57 5.93 21.32
CA ALA A 48 -3.99 4.54 21.49
C ALA A 48 -3.69 3.98 22.90
N LYS A 49 -2.59 4.42 23.52
CA LYS A 49 -2.19 3.96 24.86
C LYS A 49 -3.00 4.62 25.97
N THR A 50 -3.22 5.93 25.90
CA THR A 50 -3.83 6.71 26.99
C THR A 50 -5.35 6.83 26.86
N HIS A 51 -5.89 6.77 25.64
CA HIS A 51 -7.30 6.96 25.31
C HIS A 51 -7.82 5.89 24.34
N PRO A 52 -7.69 4.58 24.65
CA PRO A 52 -8.01 3.51 23.69
C PRO A 52 -9.50 3.46 23.33
N HIS A 53 -10.39 3.89 24.23
CA HIS A 53 -11.82 3.96 23.95
C HIS A 53 -12.15 5.08 22.96
N GLU A 54 -11.63 6.28 23.19
CA GLU A 54 -11.82 7.43 22.31
C GLU A 54 -11.20 7.18 20.93
N ALA A 55 -10.05 6.48 20.87
CA ALA A 55 -9.45 6.06 19.60
C ALA A 55 -10.38 5.14 18.80
N ARG A 56 -11.03 4.17 19.44
CA ARG A 56 -12.04 3.31 18.79
C ARG A 56 -13.29 4.09 18.38
N THR A 57 -13.75 5.02 19.18
CA THR A 57 -14.89 5.89 18.86
C THR A 57 -14.55 6.75 17.62
N PHE A 58 -13.35 7.34 17.57
CA PHE A 58 -12.89 8.07 16.40
C PHE A 58 -12.88 7.22 15.13
N MET A 59 -12.38 5.98 15.21
CA MET A 59 -12.36 5.06 14.06
C MET A 59 -13.77 4.71 13.55
N GLN A 60 -14.81 4.83 14.37
CA GLN A 60 -16.21 4.61 13.94
C GLN A 60 -16.82 5.82 13.24
N GLN A 61 -16.19 7.01 13.32
CA GLN A 61 -16.69 8.25 12.75
C GLN A 61 -16.21 8.43 11.30
N LEU A 62 -16.68 7.60 10.40
CA LEU A 62 -16.37 7.64 8.97
C LEU A 62 -17.49 8.33 8.17
N PRO A 63 -17.15 9.05 7.10
CA PRO A 63 -15.80 9.36 6.59
C PRO A 63 -15.08 10.43 7.43
N HIS A 64 -13.75 10.40 7.44
CA HIS A 64 -12.95 11.48 8.01
C HIS A 64 -12.81 12.66 7.04
N THR A 65 -12.65 13.87 7.58
CA THR A 65 -12.54 15.08 6.77
C THR A 65 -11.10 15.30 6.29
N TYR A 66 -10.13 15.26 7.20
CA TYR A 66 -8.76 15.59 6.87
C TYR A 66 -7.93 14.36 6.46
N TYR A 67 -6.96 14.60 5.58
CA TYR A 67 -5.98 13.59 5.15
C TYR A 67 -5.27 12.94 6.35
N GLU A 68 -4.89 13.73 7.34
CA GLU A 68 -4.22 13.23 8.55
C GLU A 68 -5.13 12.46 9.50
N GLU A 69 -6.42 12.70 9.48
CA GLU A 69 -7.39 11.88 10.21
C GLU A 69 -7.47 10.47 9.59
N ASN A 70 -7.48 10.38 8.24
CA ASN A 70 -7.41 9.09 7.56
C ASN A 70 -6.08 8.37 7.86
N ASN A 71 -4.96 9.09 7.88
CA ASN A 71 -3.66 8.52 8.25
C ASN A 71 -3.62 8.07 9.71
N LEU A 72 -4.20 8.84 10.61
CA LEU A 72 -4.34 8.47 12.03
C LEU A 72 -5.16 7.18 12.17
N HIS A 73 -6.28 7.07 11.45
CA HIS A 73 -7.10 5.86 11.45
C HIS A 73 -6.27 4.63 11.04
N GLY A 74 -5.52 4.74 9.93
CA GLY A 74 -4.65 3.66 9.47
C GLY A 74 -3.58 3.24 10.48
N GLU A 75 -2.94 4.20 11.17
CA GLU A 75 -1.98 3.91 12.26
C GLU A 75 -2.66 3.24 13.46
N LEU A 76 -3.89 3.68 13.81
CA LEU A 76 -4.65 3.12 14.94
C LEU A 76 -5.08 1.67 14.69
N ILE A 77 -5.44 1.28 13.46
CA ILE A 77 -5.68 -0.12 13.10
C ILE A 77 -4.47 -0.98 13.48
N GLY A 78 -3.28 -0.56 13.06
CA GLY A 78 -2.04 -1.28 13.34
C GLY A 78 -1.65 -1.37 14.82
N LEU A 79 -2.15 -0.44 15.65
CA LEU A 79 -1.87 -0.36 17.09
C LEU A 79 -2.92 -1.09 17.96
N LEU A 80 -4.18 -1.09 17.54
CA LEU A 80 -5.31 -1.55 18.34
C LEU A 80 -5.80 -2.96 17.96
N ALA A 81 -5.48 -3.44 16.76
CA ALA A 81 -5.83 -4.78 16.32
C ALA A 81 -5.12 -5.85 17.16
N LYS A 82 -5.88 -6.82 17.69
CA LYS A 82 -5.40 -7.88 18.59
C LYS A 82 -5.16 -9.20 17.85
N SER A 83 -5.90 -9.45 16.77
CA SER A 83 -5.81 -10.62 15.91
C SER A 83 -5.92 -10.22 14.43
N PRO A 84 -5.60 -11.12 13.48
CA PRO A 84 -5.87 -10.86 12.06
C PRO A 84 -7.34 -10.52 11.78
N GLU A 85 -8.30 -11.24 12.37
CA GLU A 85 -9.74 -11.07 12.18
C GLU A 85 -10.23 -9.70 12.70
N ASP A 86 -9.70 -9.27 13.87
CA ASP A 86 -9.99 -7.94 14.42
C ASP A 86 -9.48 -6.85 13.45
N ALA A 87 -8.29 -7.05 12.88
CA ALA A 87 -7.75 -6.15 11.86
C ALA A 87 -8.56 -6.16 10.56
N PHE A 88 -9.04 -7.32 10.10
CA PHE A 88 -9.87 -7.42 8.91
C PHE A 88 -11.17 -6.63 9.06
N THR A 89 -11.84 -6.78 10.21
CA THR A 89 -13.06 -6.03 10.51
C THR A 89 -12.82 -4.51 10.46
N MET A 90 -11.72 -4.03 11.06
CA MET A 90 -11.37 -2.62 11.06
C MET A 90 -11.03 -2.12 9.63
N LEU A 91 -10.29 -2.92 8.87
CA LEU A 91 -9.86 -2.58 7.50
C LEU A 91 -11.03 -2.59 6.54
N ASP A 92 -11.92 -3.59 6.59
CA ASP A 92 -13.09 -3.67 5.71
C ASP A 92 -14.04 -2.47 5.92
N SER A 93 -14.08 -1.93 7.15
CA SER A 93 -14.84 -0.72 7.45
C SER A 93 -14.15 0.56 6.95
N PHE A 94 -12.83 0.60 6.90
CA PHE A 94 -12.04 1.81 6.60
C PHE A 94 -11.61 1.91 5.13
N LEU A 95 -11.14 0.81 4.53
CA LEU A 95 -10.56 0.82 3.17
C LEU A 95 -11.49 1.40 2.09
N PRO A 96 -12.82 1.27 2.16
CA PRO A 96 -13.71 1.93 1.21
C PRO A 96 -13.62 3.47 1.19
N TYR A 97 -13.12 4.08 2.27
CA TYR A 97 -12.94 5.53 2.40
C TYR A 97 -11.51 5.99 2.08
N VAL A 98 -10.58 5.07 1.88
CA VAL A 98 -9.22 5.40 1.46
C VAL A 98 -9.23 5.83 0.00
N ASN A 99 -8.76 7.05 -0.26
CA ASN A 99 -8.82 7.69 -1.57
C ASN A 99 -7.45 8.13 -2.11
N ASN A 100 -6.36 7.71 -1.49
CA ASN A 100 -5.00 8.04 -1.91
C ASN A 100 -3.99 6.95 -1.52
N TRP A 101 -2.89 6.89 -2.30
CA TRP A 101 -1.83 5.89 -2.11
C TRP A 101 -1.06 6.06 -0.79
N ALA A 102 -0.89 7.29 -0.32
CA ALA A 102 -0.07 7.55 0.86
C ALA A 102 -0.74 7.04 2.13
N THR A 103 -2.06 7.27 2.28
CA THR A 103 -2.86 6.68 3.36
C THR A 103 -2.90 5.15 3.27
N CYS A 104 -3.09 4.60 2.06
CA CYS A 104 -3.10 3.15 1.83
C CYS A 104 -1.79 2.49 2.29
N ASP A 105 -0.65 3.02 1.84
CA ASP A 105 0.66 2.38 2.02
C ASP A 105 1.24 2.59 3.44
N LEU A 106 0.69 3.55 4.19
CA LEU A 106 1.14 3.78 5.56
C LEU A 106 0.59 2.74 6.55
N ILE A 107 -0.53 2.08 6.23
CA ILE A 107 -1.20 1.11 7.11
C ILE A 107 -0.31 -0.12 7.32
N ARG A 108 0.09 -0.38 8.57
CA ARG A 108 0.97 -1.49 8.93
C ARG A 108 0.37 -2.35 10.01
N VAL A 109 -0.06 -3.55 9.66
CA VAL A 109 -0.78 -4.47 10.54
C VAL A 109 0.11 -5.65 10.95
N LYS A 110 0.75 -5.56 12.10
CA LYS A 110 1.71 -6.57 12.57
C LYS A 110 1.05 -7.92 12.89
N VAL A 111 -0.22 -7.92 13.30
CA VAL A 111 -0.93 -9.13 13.68
C VAL A 111 -1.14 -10.09 12.50
N PHE A 112 -1.05 -9.63 11.26
CA PHE A 112 -1.12 -10.48 10.06
C PHE A 112 -0.07 -11.59 10.02
N LYS A 113 1.09 -11.35 10.62
CA LYS A 113 2.16 -12.36 10.72
C LYS A 113 1.83 -13.51 11.66
N LYS A 114 0.78 -13.40 12.50
CA LYS A 114 0.37 -14.47 13.41
C LYS A 114 -0.33 -15.62 12.70
N ASP A 115 -1.01 -15.32 11.58
CA ASP A 115 -1.66 -16.31 10.73
C ASP A 115 -1.60 -15.84 9.27
N LEU A 116 -0.55 -16.27 8.58
CA LEU A 116 -0.34 -15.93 7.18
C LEU A 116 -1.36 -16.61 6.26
N SER A 117 -1.84 -17.80 6.60
CA SER A 117 -2.82 -18.53 5.79
C SER A 117 -4.15 -17.77 5.73
N THR A 118 -4.70 -17.43 6.90
CA THR A 118 -5.93 -16.62 7.00
C THR A 118 -5.74 -15.24 6.38
N THR A 119 -4.56 -14.62 6.57
CA THR A 119 -4.23 -13.32 5.96
C THR A 119 -4.18 -13.42 4.43
N LEU A 120 -3.62 -14.49 3.85
CA LEU A 120 -3.59 -14.68 2.41
C LEU A 120 -5.00 -14.82 1.81
N ASN A 121 -5.89 -15.55 2.49
CA ASN A 121 -7.28 -15.66 2.06
C ASN A 121 -7.96 -14.28 2.02
N LYS A 122 -7.74 -13.47 3.03
CA LYS A 122 -8.29 -12.10 3.07
C LYS A 122 -7.68 -11.19 2.00
N ILE A 123 -6.38 -11.32 1.72
CA ILE A 123 -5.73 -10.61 0.61
C ILE A 123 -6.40 -10.97 -0.73
N LYS A 124 -6.72 -12.25 -0.95
CA LYS A 124 -7.42 -12.71 -2.16
C LYS A 124 -8.80 -12.05 -2.32
N GLU A 125 -9.52 -11.80 -1.23
CA GLU A 125 -10.79 -11.07 -1.25
C GLU A 125 -10.56 -9.59 -1.62
N TRP A 126 -9.59 -8.91 -1.00
CA TRP A 126 -9.29 -7.50 -1.27
C TRP A 126 -8.87 -7.23 -2.71
N ILE A 127 -8.05 -8.09 -3.31
CA ILE A 127 -7.55 -7.87 -4.69
C ILE A 127 -8.61 -8.01 -5.78
N VAL A 128 -9.77 -8.59 -5.48
CA VAL A 128 -10.93 -8.72 -6.41
C VAL A 128 -12.07 -7.75 -6.05
N SER A 129 -11.88 -6.89 -5.05
CA SER A 129 -12.87 -5.91 -4.62
C SER A 129 -12.99 -4.72 -5.59
N ASP A 130 -14.09 -3.95 -5.47
CA ASP A 130 -14.31 -2.77 -6.33
C ASP A 130 -13.46 -1.55 -5.94
N PRO A 131 -13.29 -1.19 -4.64
CA PRO A 131 -12.55 0.02 -4.28
C PRO A 131 -11.07 -0.06 -4.68
N GLU A 132 -10.59 0.93 -5.45
CA GLU A 132 -9.21 0.98 -5.99
C GLU A 132 -8.15 0.76 -4.91
N TYR A 133 -8.25 1.46 -3.78
CA TYR A 133 -7.24 1.40 -2.73
C TYR A 133 -7.37 0.15 -1.85
N MET A 134 -8.50 -0.53 -1.85
CA MET A 134 -8.64 -1.86 -1.24
C MET A 134 -7.85 -2.91 -2.05
N VAL A 135 -7.98 -2.89 -3.38
CA VAL A 135 -7.16 -3.72 -4.28
C VAL A 135 -5.67 -3.41 -4.10
N ARG A 136 -5.30 -2.10 -4.12
CA ARG A 136 -3.93 -1.67 -3.87
C ARG A 136 -3.40 -2.19 -2.54
N PHE A 137 -4.19 -2.06 -1.47
CA PHE A 137 -3.82 -2.54 -0.13
C PHE A 137 -3.52 -4.03 -0.14
N GLY A 138 -4.39 -4.84 -0.76
CA GLY A 138 -4.18 -6.28 -0.92
C GLY A 138 -2.85 -6.61 -1.61
N VAL A 139 -2.53 -5.94 -2.73
CA VAL A 139 -1.25 -6.11 -3.44
C VAL A 139 -0.06 -5.71 -2.57
N VAL A 140 -0.15 -4.59 -1.83
CA VAL A 140 0.92 -4.12 -0.94
C VAL A 140 1.11 -5.08 0.24
N GLN A 141 0.02 -5.66 0.81
CA GLN A 141 0.16 -6.68 1.85
C GLN A 141 0.80 -7.96 1.31
N LEU A 142 0.43 -8.41 0.11
CA LEU A 142 1.08 -9.57 -0.53
C LEU A 142 2.58 -9.32 -0.73
N MET A 143 2.95 -8.11 -1.19
CA MET A 143 4.34 -7.71 -1.36
C MET A 143 5.13 -7.73 -0.05
N THR A 144 4.54 -7.24 1.05
CA THR A 144 5.25 -7.04 2.31
C THR A 144 5.33 -8.29 3.18
N LEU A 145 4.40 -9.22 3.02
CA LEU A 145 4.29 -10.42 3.86
C LEU A 145 4.73 -11.70 3.15
N PHE A 146 4.64 -11.75 1.81
CA PHE A 146 4.76 -12.99 1.03
C PHE A 146 5.85 -12.96 -0.06
N LEU A 147 6.76 -11.99 -0.06
CA LEU A 147 7.90 -11.99 -0.99
C LEU A 147 9.23 -12.45 -0.35
N ASP A 148 9.21 -12.86 0.90
CA ASP A 148 10.36 -13.45 1.59
C ASP A 148 10.08 -14.95 1.82
N GLU A 149 10.21 -15.46 3.05
CA GLU A 149 10.09 -16.87 3.41
C GLU A 149 8.74 -17.54 3.05
N ALA A 150 7.66 -16.74 3.03
CA ALA A 150 6.31 -17.21 2.69
C ALA A 150 5.98 -17.07 1.19
N PHE A 151 6.98 -16.89 0.34
CA PHE A 151 6.76 -16.75 -1.09
C PHE A 151 6.39 -18.09 -1.72
N GLU A 152 5.34 -18.04 -2.58
CA GLU A 152 4.95 -19.15 -3.45
C GLU A 152 4.82 -18.63 -4.89
N PRO A 153 5.20 -19.41 -5.93
CA PRO A 153 5.12 -18.98 -7.34
C PRO A 153 3.73 -18.52 -7.77
N GLU A 154 2.68 -19.11 -7.19
CA GLU A 154 1.27 -18.77 -7.44
C GLU A 154 0.93 -17.32 -7.07
N HIS A 155 1.70 -16.69 -6.19
CA HIS A 155 1.50 -15.28 -5.84
C HIS A 155 1.75 -14.34 -7.02
N LEU A 156 2.64 -14.71 -7.96
CA LEU A 156 2.84 -13.95 -9.21
C LEU A 156 1.57 -14.02 -10.07
N ASN A 157 0.98 -15.21 -10.22
CA ASN A 157 -0.26 -15.38 -10.96
C ASN A 157 -1.44 -14.65 -10.31
N LEU A 158 -1.50 -14.65 -8.98
CA LEU A 158 -2.53 -13.94 -8.23
C LEU A 158 -2.52 -12.43 -8.55
N VAL A 159 -1.35 -11.79 -8.59
CA VAL A 159 -1.24 -10.37 -8.99
C VAL A 159 -1.48 -10.17 -10.49
N ALA A 160 -1.12 -11.15 -11.34
CA ALA A 160 -1.38 -11.10 -12.78
C ALA A 160 -2.89 -11.20 -13.13
N SER A 161 -3.66 -11.87 -12.27
CA SER A 161 -5.11 -12.02 -12.46
C SER A 161 -5.89 -10.70 -12.32
N ILE A 162 -5.30 -9.68 -11.70
CA ILE A 162 -5.93 -8.37 -11.54
C ILE A 162 -5.98 -7.67 -12.91
N LYS A 163 -7.20 -7.54 -13.48
CA LYS A 163 -7.45 -6.90 -14.78
C LYS A 163 -8.15 -5.56 -14.56
N ARG A 164 -7.37 -4.57 -14.14
CA ARG A 164 -7.84 -3.23 -13.79
C ARG A 164 -6.98 -2.19 -14.54
N GLU A 165 -7.58 -1.03 -14.85
CA GLU A 165 -6.90 0.03 -15.61
C GLU A 165 -6.43 1.19 -14.72
N GLU A 166 -6.89 1.24 -13.47
CA GLU A 166 -6.56 2.32 -12.53
C GLU A 166 -5.05 2.39 -12.28
N TYR A 167 -4.56 3.62 -12.39
CA TYR A 167 -3.13 3.89 -12.29
C TYR A 167 -2.51 3.40 -10.98
N TYR A 168 -3.17 3.62 -9.85
CA TYR A 168 -2.59 3.27 -8.55
C TYR A 168 -2.64 1.77 -8.25
N ILE A 169 -3.58 1.02 -8.85
CA ILE A 169 -3.57 -0.45 -8.83
C ILE A 169 -2.39 -0.96 -9.65
N ASN A 170 -2.25 -0.50 -10.91
CA ASN A 170 -1.19 -0.94 -11.79
C ASN A 170 0.20 -0.53 -11.30
N MET A 171 0.31 0.62 -10.61
CA MET A 171 1.55 1.02 -9.94
C MET A 171 1.90 0.08 -8.77
N ALA A 172 0.93 -0.38 -7.97
CA ALA A 172 1.16 -1.36 -6.92
C ALA A 172 1.57 -2.72 -7.49
N ARG A 173 0.92 -3.19 -8.58
CA ARG A 173 1.31 -4.40 -9.30
C ARG A 173 2.76 -4.30 -9.81
N ALA A 174 3.11 -3.19 -10.44
CA ALA A 174 4.47 -2.96 -10.91
C ALA A 174 5.49 -2.91 -9.77
N TRP A 175 5.11 -2.36 -8.62
CA TRP A 175 5.95 -2.35 -7.42
C TRP A 175 6.14 -3.75 -6.85
N TYR A 176 5.07 -4.54 -6.75
CA TYR A 176 5.12 -5.95 -6.35
C TYR A 176 6.10 -6.74 -7.23
N TYR A 177 5.95 -6.68 -8.55
CA TYR A 177 6.83 -7.42 -9.46
C TYR A 177 8.27 -6.93 -9.44
N SER A 178 8.51 -5.63 -9.24
CA SER A 178 9.87 -5.13 -9.09
C SER A 178 10.57 -5.73 -7.87
N TYR A 179 9.84 -5.90 -6.77
CA TYR A 179 10.36 -6.59 -5.59
C TYR A 179 10.47 -8.11 -5.78
N ALA A 180 9.56 -8.74 -6.52
CA ALA A 180 9.67 -10.15 -6.89
C ALA A 180 10.93 -10.42 -7.71
N LEU A 181 11.23 -9.60 -8.72
CA LEU A 181 12.46 -9.67 -9.51
C LEU A 181 13.74 -9.51 -8.67
N ILE A 182 13.67 -8.76 -7.57
CA ILE A 182 14.80 -8.52 -6.67
C ILE A 182 14.97 -9.65 -5.65
N LYS A 183 13.86 -10.14 -5.08
CA LYS A 183 13.87 -11.06 -3.95
C LYS A 183 13.76 -12.53 -4.37
N GLN A 184 13.08 -12.81 -5.48
CA GLN A 184 12.77 -14.14 -6.01
C GLN A 184 13.13 -14.24 -7.50
N PRO A 185 14.38 -13.89 -7.89
CA PRO A 185 14.77 -13.81 -9.31
C PRO A 185 14.61 -15.14 -10.04
N GLU A 186 14.87 -16.26 -9.37
CA GLU A 186 14.79 -17.60 -9.96
C GLU A 186 13.37 -17.97 -10.42
N THR A 187 12.35 -17.39 -9.79
CA THR A 187 10.94 -17.60 -10.16
C THR A 187 10.38 -16.43 -10.99
N ALA A 188 10.73 -15.21 -10.61
CA ALA A 188 10.17 -14.03 -11.24
C ALA A 188 10.74 -13.78 -12.66
N ILE A 189 12.02 -14.09 -12.93
CA ILE A 189 12.59 -13.92 -14.27
C ILE A 189 11.91 -14.85 -15.27
N PRO A 190 11.80 -16.18 -15.05
CA PRO A 190 11.04 -17.06 -15.93
C PRO A 190 9.59 -16.64 -16.15
N PHE A 191 8.93 -16.08 -15.11
CA PHE A 191 7.57 -15.54 -15.24
C PHE A 191 7.52 -14.36 -16.23
N PHE A 192 8.54 -13.50 -16.27
CA PHE A 192 8.65 -12.38 -17.21
C PHE A 192 9.03 -12.81 -18.62
N GLU A 193 9.61 -13.99 -18.80
CA GLU A 193 9.99 -14.56 -20.11
C GLU A 193 8.89 -15.39 -20.76
N GLN A 194 7.78 -15.64 -20.06
CA GLN A 194 6.66 -16.41 -20.59
C GLN A 194 6.07 -15.81 -21.86
N GLN A 195 5.59 -16.69 -22.75
CA GLN A 195 4.85 -16.32 -23.95
C GLN A 195 3.51 -17.09 -23.99
N PRO A 196 2.37 -16.43 -24.07
CA PRO A 196 2.19 -14.97 -24.06
C PRO A 196 2.55 -14.36 -22.70
N ILE A 197 2.96 -13.09 -22.72
CA ILE A 197 3.30 -12.34 -21.52
C ILE A 197 2.07 -12.24 -20.61
N PRO A 198 2.16 -12.60 -19.30
CA PRO A 198 1.00 -12.67 -18.44
C PRO A 198 0.50 -11.29 -17.93
N LEU A 199 1.24 -10.21 -18.24
CA LEU A 199 0.96 -8.86 -17.80
C LEU A 199 0.62 -7.93 -18.97
N ASP A 200 -0.14 -6.88 -18.70
CA ASP A 200 -0.25 -5.77 -19.65
C ASP A 200 1.11 -5.07 -19.84
N THR A 201 1.31 -4.49 -21.02
CA THR A 201 2.59 -3.90 -21.42
C THR A 201 3.08 -2.81 -20.49
N TRP A 202 2.16 -2.00 -19.94
CA TRP A 202 2.53 -0.91 -19.03
C TRP A 202 3.06 -1.46 -17.69
N THR A 203 2.32 -2.36 -17.06
CA THR A 203 2.71 -3.00 -15.79
C THR A 203 4.02 -3.76 -15.95
N TYR A 204 4.17 -4.53 -17.04
CA TYR A 204 5.38 -5.25 -17.36
C TYR A 204 6.61 -4.33 -17.45
N ASN A 205 6.55 -3.31 -18.31
CA ASN A 205 7.66 -2.36 -18.49
C ASN A 205 7.96 -1.55 -17.23
N LYS A 206 6.91 -1.18 -16.48
CA LYS A 206 7.06 -0.41 -15.24
C LYS A 206 7.71 -1.24 -14.13
N SER A 207 7.42 -2.53 -14.08
CA SER A 207 8.07 -3.48 -13.14
C SER A 207 9.58 -3.55 -13.40
N LEU A 208 9.97 -3.77 -14.66
CA LEU A 208 11.37 -3.80 -15.08
C LEU A 208 12.08 -2.47 -14.81
N GLN A 209 11.41 -1.34 -15.06
CA GLN A 209 11.95 -0.02 -14.75
C GLN A 209 12.24 0.12 -13.26
N LYS A 210 11.24 -0.17 -12.39
CA LYS A 210 11.39 -0.07 -10.93
C LYS A 210 12.45 -1.03 -10.38
N ALA A 211 12.56 -2.23 -10.91
CA ALA A 211 13.62 -3.16 -10.52
C ALA A 211 15.01 -2.58 -10.82
N ARG A 212 15.22 -1.98 -12.02
CA ARG A 212 16.50 -1.36 -12.40
C ARG A 212 16.87 -0.12 -11.58
N GLU A 213 15.90 0.57 -10.98
CA GLU A 213 16.13 1.70 -10.07
C GLU A 213 16.71 1.24 -8.72
N SER A 214 16.58 -0.05 -8.40
CA SER A 214 17.09 -0.61 -7.15
C SER A 214 18.63 -0.64 -7.12
N ARG A 215 19.21 -0.33 -5.96
CA ARG A 215 20.64 -0.50 -5.67
C ARG A 215 21.03 -1.97 -5.41
N ARG A 216 20.07 -2.87 -5.28
CA ARG A 216 20.28 -4.31 -5.03
C ARG A 216 20.50 -5.11 -6.29
N ILE A 217 20.28 -4.51 -7.46
CA ILE A 217 20.41 -5.15 -8.77
C ILE A 217 21.76 -4.79 -9.38
N SER A 218 22.50 -5.79 -9.87
CA SER A 218 23.80 -5.61 -10.50
C SER A 218 23.67 -4.87 -11.86
N PRO A 219 24.76 -4.26 -12.38
CA PRO A 219 24.75 -3.64 -13.70
C PRO A 219 24.34 -4.61 -14.83
N GLU A 220 24.78 -5.87 -14.75
CA GLU A 220 24.45 -6.94 -15.71
C GLU A 220 22.96 -7.27 -15.67
N GLN A 221 22.39 -7.43 -14.47
CA GLN A 221 20.96 -7.64 -14.29
C GLN A 221 20.14 -6.43 -14.77
N LYS A 222 20.62 -5.20 -14.56
CA LYS A 222 19.96 -3.99 -15.10
C LYS A 222 19.94 -3.98 -16.62
N ALA A 223 21.05 -4.34 -17.26
CA ALA A 223 21.14 -4.45 -18.69
C ALA A 223 20.19 -5.55 -19.23
N TYR A 224 20.13 -6.68 -18.54
CA TYR A 224 19.22 -7.76 -18.86
C TYR A 224 17.75 -7.33 -18.75
N PHE A 225 17.34 -6.72 -17.65
CA PHE A 225 15.96 -6.20 -17.52
C PHE A 225 15.63 -5.10 -18.54
N GLN A 226 16.64 -4.34 -18.99
CA GLN A 226 16.45 -3.39 -20.08
C GLN A 226 16.17 -4.10 -21.40
N SER A 227 16.83 -5.24 -21.69
CA SER A 227 16.63 -6.01 -22.92
C SER A 227 15.27 -6.69 -23.02
N LEU A 228 14.65 -7.03 -21.87
CA LEU A 228 13.30 -7.60 -21.80
C LEU A 228 12.18 -6.60 -22.10
N LYS A 229 12.48 -5.30 -22.11
CA LYS A 229 11.48 -4.25 -22.28
C LYS A 229 10.76 -4.40 -23.63
N ILE A 230 9.42 -4.44 -23.59
CA ILE A 230 8.56 -4.45 -24.76
C ILE A 230 8.56 -3.04 -25.38
N LYS A 231 8.88 -2.93 -26.67
CA LYS A 231 8.72 -1.68 -27.42
C LYS A 231 7.22 -1.38 -27.53
N GLN A 232 6.79 -0.23 -27.03
CA GLN A 232 5.45 0.24 -27.35
C GLN A 232 5.39 0.52 -28.85
N ALA A 233 4.37 -0.03 -29.51
CA ALA A 233 4.10 0.38 -30.89
C ALA A 233 3.94 1.91 -30.90
N ALA A 234 4.65 2.58 -31.81
CA ALA A 234 4.46 4.01 -32.03
C ALA A 234 2.99 4.23 -32.38
N ARG A 235 2.29 5.04 -31.55
CA ARG A 235 0.93 5.51 -31.83
C ARG A 235 0.97 6.59 -32.89
#